data_09725bfdb96a8c7975806323c64da857
#
_entry.id   09725bfdb96a8c7975806323c64da857
#
_cell.length_a   1.000
_cell.length_b   1.000
_cell.length_c   1.000
_cell.angle_alpha   90.00
_cell.angle_beta   90.00
_cell.angle_gamma   90.00
#
_symmetry.space_group_name_H-M   'P 1'
#
loop_
_entity.id
_entity.type
_entity.pdbx_description
1 polymer ?
#
loop_
_entity_poly.entity_id
_entity_poly.type
_entity_poly.pdbx_seq_one_letter_code
_entity_poly.pdbx_strand_id
1 'polypeptide(L)'
;GQVLQNLVANALKFRAPDRPPRVEVTAASEPGEDGTSGWHLRVQDNGIGFEDKYGERIFAPFQRLHGRHEFEGTGIGLAIVRKIVERHRGRTWATGVPGEGACFHVWLPAAGDDRDAWAST
;
A
#
# COMPACT_ATOMS: atom_id res chain seq x y z
N GLY A 1 12.04 1.48 -5.21
CA GLY A 1 11.75 2.47 -4.21
C GLY A 1 11.27 1.90 -2.89
N GLN A 2 11.41 2.69 -1.88
CA GLN A 2 11.05 2.30 -0.52
C GLN A 2 9.55 2.03 -0.37
N VAL A 3 8.71 2.79 -1.07
CA VAL A 3 7.26 2.60 -1.00
C VAL A 3 6.89 1.21 -1.50
N LEU A 4 7.35 0.84 -2.68
CA LEU A 4 7.03 -0.46 -3.24
C LEU A 4 7.59 -1.59 -2.38
N GLN A 5 8.82 -1.44 -1.91
CA GLN A 5 9.46 -2.41 -1.05
C GLN A 5 8.65 -2.64 0.23
N ASN A 6 8.20 -1.57 0.87
CA ASN A 6 7.40 -1.66 2.09
C ASN A 6 6.03 -2.30 1.83
N LEU A 7 5.39 -1.96 0.71
CA LEU A 7 4.09 -2.54 0.38
C LEU A 7 4.18 -4.03 0.09
N VAL A 8 5.19 -4.45 -0.65
CA VAL A 8 5.39 -5.88 -0.95
C VAL A 8 5.74 -6.64 0.32
N ALA A 9 6.63 -6.10 1.15
CA ALA A 9 6.99 -6.73 2.41
C ALA A 9 5.77 -6.88 3.32
N ASN A 10 4.91 -5.87 3.37
CA ASN A 10 3.68 -5.93 4.15
C ASN A 10 2.74 -7.03 3.64
N ALA A 11 2.61 -7.15 2.32
CA ALA A 11 1.77 -8.18 1.73
C ALA A 11 2.25 -9.58 2.09
N LEU A 12 3.55 -9.80 2.08
CA LEU A 12 4.12 -11.09 2.44
C LEU A 12 4.01 -11.36 3.94
N LYS A 13 4.10 -10.34 4.75
CA LYS A 13 3.98 -10.46 6.20
C LYS A 13 2.58 -10.93 6.62
N PHE A 14 1.56 -10.42 5.95
CA PHE A 14 0.17 -10.75 6.27
C PHE A 14 -0.42 -11.81 5.34
N ARG A 15 0.42 -12.69 4.83
CA ARG A 15 -0.04 -13.78 3.98
C ARG A 15 -0.95 -14.73 4.76
N ALA A 16 -1.92 -15.31 4.05
CA ALA A 16 -2.81 -16.29 4.65
C ALA A 16 -2.08 -17.62 4.83
N PRO A 17 -2.24 -18.29 5.99
CA PRO A 17 -1.53 -19.54 6.25
C PRO A 17 -2.02 -20.72 5.44
N ASP A 18 -3.21 -20.64 4.87
CA ASP A 18 -3.85 -21.75 4.17
C ASP A 18 -3.59 -21.78 2.67
N ARG A 19 -2.77 -20.85 2.16
CA ARG A 19 -2.49 -20.79 0.73
C ARG A 19 -1.16 -20.08 0.45
N PRO A 20 -0.53 -20.37 -0.70
CA PRO A 20 0.71 -19.68 -1.06
C PRO A 20 0.46 -18.17 -1.25
N PRO A 21 1.38 -17.32 -0.81
CA PRO A 21 1.22 -15.88 -1.00
C PRO A 21 1.29 -15.49 -2.48
N ARG A 22 0.38 -14.65 -2.89
CA ARG A 22 0.38 -14.08 -4.23
C ARG A 22 0.32 -12.57 -4.10
N VAL A 23 1.28 -11.90 -4.71
CA VAL A 23 1.35 -10.44 -4.73
C VAL A 23 1.42 -9.99 -6.18
N GLU A 24 0.48 -9.14 -6.56
CA GLU A 24 0.38 -8.65 -7.93
C GLU A 24 0.55 -7.14 -7.90
N VAL A 25 1.50 -6.64 -8.68
CA VAL A 25 1.80 -5.20 -8.75
C VAL A 25 1.42 -4.71 -10.14
N THR A 26 0.57 -3.69 -10.19
CA THR A 26 0.14 -3.07 -11.45
C THR A 26 0.27 -1.56 -11.33
N ALA A 27 0.50 -0.92 -12.46
CA ALA A 27 0.57 0.54 -12.53
C ALA A 27 -0.12 1.01 -13.81
N ALA A 28 -0.84 2.11 -13.71
CA ALA A 28 -1.55 2.69 -14.84
C ALA A 28 -1.55 4.21 -14.76
N SER A 29 -1.55 4.85 -15.92
CA SER A 29 -1.71 6.30 -15.99
C SER A 29 -3.15 6.64 -15.59
N GLU A 30 -3.32 7.54 -14.65
CA GLU A 30 -4.64 7.91 -14.15
C GLU A 30 -4.61 9.33 -13.61
N PRO A 31 -5.52 10.21 -14.06
CA PRO A 31 -5.55 11.57 -13.54
C PRO A 31 -6.03 11.59 -12.10
N GLY A 32 -5.54 12.55 -11.33
CA GLY A 32 -5.99 12.79 -9.97
C GLY A 32 -7.37 13.43 -9.95
N GLU A 33 -7.89 13.68 -8.75
CA GLU A 33 -9.22 14.25 -8.56
C GLU A 33 -9.38 15.62 -9.20
N ASP A 34 -8.31 16.39 -9.24
CA ASP A 34 -8.30 17.73 -9.85
C ASP A 34 -7.94 17.72 -11.33
N GLY A 35 -7.84 16.52 -11.93
CA GLY A 35 -7.46 16.40 -13.35
C GLY A 35 -5.96 16.39 -13.60
N THR A 36 -5.14 16.52 -12.57
CA THR A 36 -3.68 16.46 -12.72
C THR A 36 -3.26 15.09 -13.21
N SER A 37 -2.39 15.06 -14.22
CA SER A 37 -1.84 13.79 -14.71
C SER A 37 -1.08 13.04 -13.61
N GLY A 38 -1.22 11.75 -13.57
CA GLY A 38 -0.56 10.96 -12.55
C GLY A 38 -0.53 9.48 -12.85
N TRP A 39 -0.02 8.72 -11.90
CA TRP A 39 0.09 7.27 -11.98
C TRP A 39 -0.54 6.62 -10.76
N HIS A 40 -1.26 5.54 -11.00
CA HIS A 40 -1.89 4.75 -9.94
C HIS A 40 -1.21 3.40 -9.86
N LEU A 41 -0.56 3.14 -8.72
CA LEU A 41 0.08 1.87 -8.42
C LEU A 41 -0.84 1.06 -7.52
N ARG A 42 -0.99 -0.22 -7.83
CA ARG A 42 -1.73 -1.16 -6.99
C ARG A 42 -0.84 -2.31 -6.60
N VAL A 43 -0.85 -2.66 -5.32
CA VAL A 43 -0.19 -3.86 -4.80
C VAL A 43 -1.28 -4.70 -4.18
N GLN A 44 -1.69 -5.74 -4.88
CA GLN A 44 -2.79 -6.61 -4.46
C GLN A 44 -2.26 -7.93 -3.95
N ASP A 45 -2.78 -8.40 -2.82
CA ASP A 45 -2.38 -9.68 -2.26
C ASP A 45 -3.59 -10.57 -1.97
N ASN A 46 -3.32 -11.85 -1.77
CA ASN A 46 -4.32 -12.84 -1.40
C ASN A 46 -4.17 -13.24 0.08
N GLY A 47 -3.73 -12.31 0.90
CA GLY A 47 -3.48 -12.55 2.31
C GLY A 47 -4.74 -12.58 3.17
N ILE A 48 -4.56 -12.32 4.45
CA ILE A 48 -5.67 -12.40 5.41
C ILE A 48 -6.70 -11.28 5.24
N GLY A 49 -6.31 -10.18 4.61
CA GLY A 49 -7.22 -9.06 4.40
C GLY A 49 -7.60 -8.33 5.67
N PHE A 50 -8.54 -7.42 5.55
CA PHE A 50 -9.09 -6.67 6.69
C PHE A 50 -10.44 -6.08 6.27
N GLU A 51 -11.23 -5.64 7.24
CA GLU A 51 -12.48 -4.95 6.93
C GLU A 51 -12.18 -3.60 6.27
N ASP A 52 -12.89 -3.29 5.20
CA ASP A 52 -12.63 -2.13 4.37
C ASP A 52 -12.66 -0.81 5.15
N LYS A 53 -13.43 -0.75 6.23
CA LYS A 53 -13.51 0.45 7.07
C LYS A 53 -12.18 0.84 7.73
N TYR A 54 -11.21 -0.06 7.77
CA TYR A 54 -9.90 0.20 8.35
C TYR A 54 -8.86 0.65 7.33
N GLY A 55 -9.28 0.84 6.07
CA GLY A 55 -8.35 1.13 4.98
C GLY A 55 -7.46 2.35 5.17
N GLU A 56 -7.89 3.34 5.93
CA GLU A 56 -7.04 4.49 6.25
C GLU A 56 -6.28 4.32 7.55
N ARG A 57 -6.88 3.65 8.52
CA ARG A 57 -6.28 3.48 9.86
C ARG A 57 -5.01 2.65 9.85
N ILE A 58 -4.88 1.72 8.93
CA ILE A 58 -3.70 0.87 8.86
C ILE A 58 -2.43 1.63 8.50
N PHE A 59 -2.56 2.86 8.00
CA PHE A 59 -1.41 3.70 7.71
C PHE A 59 -0.95 4.51 8.93
N ALA A 60 -1.67 4.45 10.04
CA ALA A 60 -1.27 5.12 11.25
C ALA A 60 -0.11 4.37 11.92
N PRO A 61 0.86 5.09 12.53
CA PRO A 61 1.97 4.43 13.21
C PRO A 61 1.47 3.48 14.31
N PHE A 62 2.08 2.30 14.38
CA PHE A 62 1.80 1.29 15.41
C PHE A 62 0.38 0.76 15.43
N GLN A 63 -0.39 1.01 14.37
CA GLN A 63 -1.75 0.47 14.27
C GLN A 63 -1.68 -1.02 13.90
N ARG A 64 -2.36 -1.84 14.70
CA ARG A 64 -2.38 -3.29 14.49
C ARG A 64 -3.81 -3.78 14.51
N LEU A 65 -4.26 -4.38 13.41
CA LEU A 65 -5.63 -4.87 13.28
C LEU A 65 -5.80 -6.29 13.77
N HIS A 66 -4.70 -7.07 13.83
CA HIS A 66 -4.75 -8.51 14.10
C HIS A 66 -4.09 -8.92 15.42
N GLY A 67 -3.77 -7.96 16.26
CA GLY A 67 -3.15 -8.26 17.54
C GLY A 67 -1.65 -8.51 17.45
N ARG A 68 -0.99 -8.40 18.60
CA ARG A 68 0.48 -8.43 18.66
C ARG A 68 1.07 -9.81 18.44
N HIS A 69 0.34 -10.86 18.82
CA HIS A 69 0.90 -12.20 18.84
C HIS A 69 0.83 -12.92 17.51
N GLU A 70 0.05 -12.42 16.57
CA GLU A 70 -0.13 -13.07 15.29
C GLU A 70 0.94 -12.67 14.28
N PHE A 71 1.38 -11.41 14.30
CA PHE A 71 2.33 -10.90 13.32
C PHE A 71 3.33 -9.98 14.00
N GLU A 72 4.60 -10.24 13.75
CA GLU A 72 5.68 -9.41 14.27
C GLU A 72 5.91 -8.21 13.36
N GLY A 73 6.44 -7.15 13.96
CA GLY A 73 6.79 -5.95 13.24
C GLY A 73 6.52 -4.70 14.06
N THR A 74 7.09 -3.60 13.64
CA THR A 74 6.99 -2.34 14.36
C THR A 74 5.66 -1.62 14.13
N GLY A 75 4.95 -1.96 13.06
CA GLY A 75 3.72 -1.29 12.70
C GLY A 75 3.91 0.10 12.09
N ILE A 76 5.13 0.42 11.67
CA ILE A 76 5.43 1.74 11.09
C ILE A 76 5.69 1.72 9.58
N GLY A 77 5.79 0.54 8.97
CA GLY A 77 6.08 0.43 7.54
C GLY A 77 5.09 1.17 6.66
N LEU A 78 3.80 1.01 6.94
CA LEU A 78 2.77 1.70 6.17
C LEU A 78 2.71 3.19 6.48
N ALA A 79 3.03 3.59 7.70
CA ALA A 79 3.11 5.00 8.05
C ALA A 79 4.23 5.69 7.28
N ILE A 80 5.35 4.99 7.06
CA ILE A 80 6.46 5.51 6.25
C ILE A 80 6.00 5.68 4.80
N VAL A 81 5.27 4.71 4.26
CA VAL A 81 4.72 4.79 2.91
C VAL A 81 3.86 6.04 2.77
N ARG A 82 2.94 6.25 3.71
CA ARG A 82 2.05 7.41 3.68
C ARG A 82 2.83 8.72 3.70
N LYS A 83 3.85 8.80 4.55
CA LYS A 83 4.65 10.01 4.68
C LYS A 83 5.42 10.33 3.38
N ILE A 84 6.02 9.31 2.77
CA ILE A 84 6.75 9.49 1.52
C ILE A 84 5.80 9.93 0.40
N VAL A 85 4.66 9.26 0.29
CA VAL A 85 3.66 9.57 -0.75
C VAL A 85 3.13 10.98 -0.59
N GLU A 86 2.81 11.41 0.64
CA GLU A 86 2.33 12.77 0.90
C GLU A 86 3.39 13.81 0.59
N ARG A 87 4.65 13.50 0.85
CA ARG A 87 5.76 14.40 0.52
C ARG A 87 5.87 14.65 -1.00
N HIS A 88 5.47 13.66 -1.79
CA HIS A 88 5.46 13.76 -3.25
C HIS A 88 4.11 14.24 -3.78
N ARG A 89 3.23 14.75 -2.90
CA ARG A 89 1.91 15.28 -3.26
C ARG A 89 0.98 14.20 -3.80
N GLY A 90 1.20 12.97 -3.40
CA GLY A 90 0.37 11.85 -3.79
C GLY A 90 -0.63 11.46 -2.72
N ARG A 91 -1.29 10.35 -2.97
CA ARG A 91 -2.28 9.78 -2.05
C ARG A 91 -2.06 8.29 -1.92
N THR A 92 -2.35 7.76 -0.75
CA THR A 92 -2.31 6.32 -0.53
C THR A 92 -3.53 5.89 0.26
N TRP A 93 -4.07 4.74 -0.10
CA TRP A 93 -5.23 4.17 0.60
C TRP A 93 -5.21 2.67 0.39
N ALA A 94 -6.06 1.97 1.11
CA ALA A 94 -6.13 0.52 1.00
C ALA A 94 -7.58 0.06 1.07
N THR A 95 -7.85 -1.02 0.36
CA THR A 95 -9.12 -1.71 0.41
C THR A 95 -8.86 -3.16 0.82
N GLY A 96 -9.80 -3.77 1.53
CA GLY A 96 -9.60 -5.13 2.01
C GLY A 96 -10.90 -5.90 2.07
N VAL A 97 -10.75 -7.23 2.01
CA VAL A 97 -11.86 -8.17 2.21
C VAL A 97 -11.32 -9.25 3.15
N PRO A 98 -11.87 -9.37 4.35
CA PRO A 98 -11.38 -10.37 5.32
C PRO A 98 -11.37 -11.76 4.72
N GLY A 99 -10.27 -12.47 4.89
CA GLY A 99 -10.10 -13.83 4.38
C GLY A 99 -9.77 -13.94 2.90
N GLU A 100 -9.80 -12.83 2.16
CA GLU A 100 -9.55 -12.85 0.71
C GLU A 100 -8.32 -12.07 0.30
N GLY A 101 -7.98 -11.00 1.01
CA GLY A 101 -6.81 -10.23 0.73
C GLY A 101 -7.02 -8.75 0.82
N ALA A 102 -6.03 -8.00 0.34
CA ALA A 102 -6.03 -6.55 0.38
C ALA A 102 -5.40 -5.97 -0.87
N CYS A 103 -5.76 -4.74 -1.17
CA CYS A 103 -5.14 -3.98 -2.25
C CYS A 103 -4.66 -2.64 -1.69
N PHE A 104 -3.38 -2.37 -1.84
CA PHE A 104 -2.77 -1.11 -1.42
C PHE A 104 -2.59 -0.24 -2.64
N HIS A 105 -3.08 0.98 -2.56
CA HIS A 105 -3.09 1.93 -3.67
C HIS A 105 -2.17 3.10 -3.37
N VAL A 106 -1.44 3.53 -4.38
CA VAL A 106 -0.65 4.75 -4.32
C VAL A 106 -0.88 5.52 -5.61
N TRP A 107 -1.22 6.79 -5.49
CA TRP A 107 -1.30 7.69 -6.64
C TRP A 107 -0.25 8.76 -6.48
N LEU A 108 0.53 8.99 -7.55
CA LEU A 108 1.54 10.04 -7.58
C LEU A 108 1.32 10.92 -8.81
N PRO A 109 1.45 12.25 -8.66
CA PRO A 109 1.35 13.13 -9.81
C PRO A 109 2.52 12.91 -10.75
N ALA A 110 2.23 12.92 -12.04
CA ALA A 110 3.26 12.90 -13.07
C ALA A 110 3.85 14.30 -13.15
N ALA A 111 5.16 14.40 -12.95
CA ALA A 111 5.83 15.69 -12.99
C ALA A 111 7.24 15.50 -13.52
N GLY A 112 7.58 16.28 -14.55
CA GLY A 112 8.91 16.21 -15.14
C GLY A 112 9.23 14.81 -15.67
N ASP A 113 10.22 14.17 -15.10
CA ASP A 113 10.62 12.83 -15.51
C ASP A 113 9.89 11.79 -14.65
N ASP A 114 8.81 11.24 -15.16
CA ASP A 114 7.94 10.33 -14.45
C ASP A 114 8.63 9.03 -14.05
N ARG A 115 9.63 8.62 -14.81
CA ARG A 115 10.32 7.35 -14.53
C ARG A 115 11.04 7.36 -13.21
N ASP A 116 11.42 8.55 -12.73
CA ASP A 116 12.15 8.69 -11.48
C ASP A 116 11.24 8.82 -10.27
N ALA A 117 9.96 9.09 -10.48
CA ALA A 117 9.02 9.26 -9.35
C ALA A 117 8.98 8.03 -8.46
N TRP A 118 8.86 6.85 -9.04
CA TRP A 118 8.80 5.61 -8.27
C TRP A 118 10.16 5.22 -7.68
N ALA A 119 11.24 5.58 -8.34
CA ALA A 119 12.58 5.30 -7.83
C ALA A 119 12.90 6.13 -6.60
N SER A 120 12.39 7.37 -6.54
CA SER A 120 12.64 8.25 -5.40
C SER A 120 11.65 8.02 -4.25
N THR A 121 10.61 7.29 -4.48
CA THR A 121 9.68 6.90 -3.44
C THR A 121 9.94 5.47 -2.99
#